data_55d7d800f85e3359a8458fad4bf325ef
#
_entry.id   55d7d800f85e3359a8458fad4bf325ef
#
_cell.length_a   1.000
_cell.length_b   1.000
_cell.length_c   1.000
_cell.angle_alpha   90.00
_cell.angle_beta   90.00
_cell.angle_gamma   90.00
#
_symmetry.space_group_name_H-M   'P 1'
#
loop_
_entity.id
_entity.type
_entity.pdbx_description
1 polymer ?
#
loop_
_entity_poly.entity_id
_entity_poly.type
_entity_poly.pdbx_seq_one_letter_code
_entity_poly.pdbx_strand_id
1 'polypeptide(L)'
;MNRRQAITKACLLLRRQGKEESLARFLLMYMLDESPQLFSNSFSEQMSKENEEKYFSLIEKHIKEDVPLSHLVGFEYFYDRKFKVTKDVLSPRMETEELIYRVVEYVKSTKKNNLKILDLCTGSGIIAITLKKELSQFSIDVVASDISEEAIKVAKENAQSHDATIKFIQSDIFNNIADKFDIIVSNPPYIDRKDEVTMQD
;
A
#
# COMPACT_ATOMS: atom_id res chain seq x y z
N MET A 1 18.18 -5.97 -24.00
CA MET A 1 18.88 -7.00 -23.13
C MET A 1 17.87 -7.96 -22.56
N ASN A 2 18.32 -9.15 -22.06
CA ASN A 2 17.39 -10.03 -21.35
C ASN A 2 17.17 -9.56 -19.88
N ARG A 3 16.11 -10.09 -19.24
CA ARG A 3 15.70 -9.68 -17.88
C ARG A 3 16.81 -9.87 -16.84
N ARG A 4 17.55 -10.97 -16.90
CA ARG A 4 18.69 -11.23 -15.99
C ARG A 4 19.77 -10.16 -16.12
N GLN A 5 20.12 -9.82 -17.36
CA GLN A 5 21.12 -8.77 -17.62
C GLN A 5 20.65 -7.40 -17.11
N ALA A 6 19.35 -7.09 -17.30
CA ALA A 6 18.78 -5.83 -16.79
C ALA A 6 18.84 -5.76 -15.26
N ILE A 7 18.43 -6.83 -14.56
CA ILE A 7 18.51 -6.92 -13.09
C ILE A 7 19.96 -6.78 -12.63
N THR A 8 20.89 -7.52 -13.23
CA THR A 8 22.31 -7.44 -12.85
C THR A 8 22.86 -6.01 -12.99
N LYS A 9 22.54 -5.34 -14.10
CA LYS A 9 22.94 -3.95 -14.32
C LYS A 9 22.33 -3.01 -13.29
N ALA A 10 21.02 -3.17 -12.96
CA ALA A 10 20.35 -2.37 -11.96
C ALA A 10 20.90 -2.59 -10.55
N CYS A 11 21.20 -3.85 -10.15
CA CYS A 11 21.87 -4.15 -8.88
C CYS A 11 23.20 -3.42 -8.75
N LEU A 12 24.02 -3.38 -9.81
CA LEU A 12 25.28 -2.67 -9.80
C LEU A 12 25.09 -1.14 -9.64
N LEU A 13 24.05 -0.56 -10.25
CA LEU A 13 23.73 0.86 -10.11
C LEU A 13 23.31 1.18 -8.67
N LEU A 14 22.39 0.39 -8.11
CA LEU A 14 21.91 0.54 -6.73
C LEU A 14 23.04 0.39 -5.71
N ARG A 15 23.86 -0.65 -5.83
CA ARG A 15 25.03 -0.90 -4.96
C ARG A 15 25.99 0.28 -4.93
N ARG A 16 26.29 0.89 -6.08
CA ARG A 16 27.17 2.06 -6.18
C ARG A 16 26.65 3.28 -5.42
N GLN A 17 25.36 3.34 -5.18
CA GLN A 17 24.68 4.42 -4.47
C GLN A 17 24.26 4.02 -3.04
N GLY A 18 24.76 2.87 -2.54
CA GLY A 18 24.42 2.39 -1.20
C GLY A 18 22.95 1.98 -1.02
N LYS A 19 22.22 1.74 -2.15
CA LYS A 19 20.82 1.33 -2.13
C LYS A 19 20.67 -0.19 -2.13
N GLU A 20 19.52 -0.67 -1.67
CA GLU A 20 19.23 -2.09 -1.60
C GLU A 20 19.06 -2.73 -2.98
N GLU A 21 19.87 -3.75 -3.28
CA GLU A 21 19.89 -4.42 -4.58
C GLU A 21 18.64 -5.24 -4.89
N SER A 22 17.95 -5.73 -3.84
CA SER A 22 16.72 -6.52 -3.98
C SER A 22 15.63 -5.75 -4.74
N LEU A 23 15.62 -4.42 -4.61
CA LEU A 23 14.70 -3.54 -5.34
C LEU A 23 14.75 -3.78 -6.86
N ALA A 24 15.92 -4.06 -7.44
CA ALA A 24 16.04 -4.30 -8.88
C ALA A 24 15.12 -5.42 -9.36
N ARG A 25 15.08 -6.53 -8.62
CA ARG A 25 14.26 -7.69 -8.99
C ARG A 25 12.77 -7.42 -8.79
N PHE A 26 12.40 -6.88 -7.63
CA PHE A 26 11.01 -6.60 -7.32
C PHE A 26 10.41 -5.54 -8.23
N LEU A 27 11.17 -4.49 -8.53
CA LEU A 27 10.72 -3.44 -9.46
C LEU A 27 10.41 -4.00 -10.84
N LEU A 28 11.28 -4.85 -11.40
CA LEU A 28 11.03 -5.42 -12.72
C LEU A 28 9.81 -6.36 -12.70
N MET A 29 9.70 -7.20 -11.67
CA MET A 29 8.57 -8.12 -11.49
C MET A 29 7.24 -7.36 -11.40
N TYR A 30 7.18 -6.32 -10.57
CA TYR A 30 5.97 -5.51 -10.37
C TYR A 30 5.65 -4.67 -11.60
N MET A 31 6.67 -4.10 -12.26
CA MET A 31 6.47 -3.34 -13.50
C MET A 31 5.85 -4.20 -14.63
N LEU A 32 6.16 -5.48 -14.66
CA LEU A 32 5.62 -6.44 -15.64
C LEU A 32 4.30 -7.07 -15.16
N ASP A 33 3.87 -6.79 -13.94
CA ASP A 33 2.67 -7.36 -13.29
C ASP A 33 2.67 -8.91 -13.31
N GLU A 34 3.82 -9.51 -13.02
CA GLU A 34 4.00 -10.96 -13.05
C GLU A 34 4.04 -11.56 -11.64
N SER A 35 3.49 -12.76 -11.48
CA SER A 35 3.64 -13.53 -10.25
C SER A 35 5.09 -13.98 -10.05
N PRO A 36 5.54 -14.21 -8.79
CA PRO A 36 6.91 -14.66 -8.51
C PRO A 36 7.32 -15.93 -9.26
N GLN A 37 6.37 -16.87 -9.49
CA GLN A 37 6.61 -18.11 -10.22
C GLN A 37 6.86 -17.85 -11.70
N LEU A 38 5.99 -17.05 -12.35
CA LEU A 38 6.15 -16.69 -13.77
C LEU A 38 7.45 -15.92 -13.98
N PHE A 39 7.70 -14.92 -13.14
CA PHE A 39 8.90 -14.10 -13.22
C PHE A 39 10.19 -14.92 -13.06
N SER A 40 10.22 -15.89 -12.15
CA SER A 40 11.39 -16.74 -11.92
C SER A 40 11.75 -17.61 -13.13
N ASN A 41 10.76 -17.98 -13.93
CA ASN A 41 10.95 -18.79 -15.14
C ASN A 41 11.31 -17.97 -16.39
N SER A 42 11.22 -16.65 -16.31
CA SER A 42 11.30 -15.75 -17.47
C SER A 42 12.60 -14.93 -17.56
N PHE A 43 13.62 -15.21 -16.72
CA PHE A 43 14.88 -14.45 -16.68
C PHE A 43 15.66 -14.39 -17.99
N SER A 44 15.51 -15.39 -18.86
CA SER A 44 16.16 -15.43 -20.18
C SER A 44 15.41 -14.63 -21.27
N GLU A 45 14.18 -14.22 -20.99
CA GLU A 45 13.37 -13.48 -21.94
C GLU A 45 13.95 -12.10 -22.25
N GLN A 46 13.85 -11.70 -23.53
CA GLN A 46 14.27 -10.38 -23.96
C GLN A 46 13.26 -9.32 -23.53
N MET A 47 13.74 -8.24 -23.00
CA MET A 47 12.90 -7.06 -22.73
C MET A 47 12.66 -6.28 -24.04
N SER A 48 11.46 -5.73 -24.20
CA SER A 48 11.23 -4.70 -25.20
C SER A 48 12.06 -3.46 -24.87
N LYS A 49 12.38 -2.64 -25.88
CA LYS A 49 13.13 -1.40 -25.67
C LYS A 49 12.38 -0.45 -24.73
N GLU A 50 11.07 -0.36 -24.88
CA GLU A 50 10.19 0.43 -24.02
C GLU A 50 10.26 0.01 -22.55
N ASN A 51 10.14 -1.30 -22.27
CA ASN A 51 10.23 -1.82 -20.92
C ASN A 51 11.63 -1.64 -20.32
N GLU A 52 12.67 -1.74 -21.13
CA GLU A 52 14.04 -1.50 -20.70
C GLU A 52 14.24 -0.04 -20.29
N GLU A 53 13.80 0.91 -21.12
CA GLU A 53 13.90 2.35 -20.85
C GLU A 53 13.08 2.73 -19.60
N LYS A 54 11.85 2.25 -19.51
CA LYS A 54 10.99 2.47 -18.34
C LYS A 54 11.62 1.94 -17.06
N TYR A 55 12.13 0.72 -17.10
CA TYR A 55 12.75 0.08 -15.94
C TYR A 55 13.93 0.88 -15.39
N PHE A 56 14.87 1.27 -16.28
CA PHE A 56 16.03 2.06 -15.84
C PHE A 56 15.67 3.47 -15.41
N SER A 57 14.66 4.09 -16.00
CA SER A 57 14.12 5.38 -15.55
C SER A 57 13.58 5.29 -14.11
N LEU A 58 12.89 4.22 -13.74
CA LEU A 58 12.39 4.00 -12.39
C LEU A 58 13.54 3.72 -11.39
N ILE A 59 14.57 2.96 -11.79
CA ILE A 59 15.79 2.76 -10.98
C ILE A 59 16.48 4.10 -10.70
N GLU A 60 16.65 4.92 -11.73
CA GLU A 60 17.25 6.24 -11.57
C GLU A 60 16.43 7.16 -10.65
N LYS A 61 15.11 7.12 -10.78
CA LYS A 61 14.21 7.87 -9.91
C LYS A 61 14.35 7.45 -8.46
N HIS A 62 14.39 6.14 -8.18
CA HIS A 62 14.66 5.65 -6.82
C HIS A 62 16.00 6.13 -6.29
N ILE A 63 17.07 6.08 -7.12
CA ILE A 63 18.41 6.51 -6.72
C ILE A 63 18.44 8.00 -6.37
N LYS A 64 17.78 8.85 -7.17
CA LYS A 64 17.85 10.31 -7.03
C LYS A 64 16.92 10.87 -5.95
N GLU A 65 15.73 10.27 -5.80
CA GLU A 65 14.62 10.83 -5.02
C GLU A 65 14.21 9.93 -3.84
N ASP A 66 14.84 8.79 -3.67
CA ASP A 66 14.53 7.77 -2.64
C ASP A 66 13.06 7.30 -2.65
N VAL A 67 12.41 7.31 -3.82
CA VAL A 67 11.00 6.95 -3.98
C VAL A 67 10.82 5.47 -3.66
N PRO A 68 9.92 5.07 -2.73
CA PRO A 68 9.65 3.68 -2.41
C PRO A 68 9.15 2.87 -3.60
N LEU A 69 9.41 1.54 -3.59
CA LEU A 69 9.00 0.63 -4.67
C LEU A 69 7.52 0.74 -5.03
N SER A 70 6.63 0.73 -4.03
CA SER A 70 5.18 0.84 -4.23
C SER A 70 4.76 2.15 -4.91
N HIS A 71 5.42 3.27 -4.61
CA HIS A 71 5.20 4.55 -5.27
C HIS A 71 5.78 4.60 -6.70
N LEU A 72 6.86 3.85 -6.97
CA LEU A 72 7.41 3.73 -8.34
C LEU A 72 6.46 2.98 -9.27
N VAL A 73 5.85 1.89 -8.77
CA VAL A 73 4.94 1.04 -9.56
C VAL A 73 3.48 1.47 -9.46
N GLY A 74 3.12 2.28 -8.46
CA GLY A 74 1.78 2.80 -8.23
C GLY A 74 0.84 1.86 -7.49
N PHE A 75 1.36 0.75 -6.94
CA PHE A 75 0.56 -0.19 -6.14
C PHE A 75 1.43 -0.95 -5.13
N GLU A 76 0.75 -1.59 -4.17
CA GLU A 76 1.34 -2.53 -3.21
C GLU A 76 0.40 -3.73 -3.01
N TYR A 77 0.97 -4.88 -2.70
CA TYR A 77 0.21 -6.04 -2.27
C TYR A 77 0.08 -6.04 -0.75
N PHE A 78 -1.15 -6.23 -0.28
CA PHE A 78 -1.45 -6.28 1.14
C PHE A 78 -2.61 -7.27 1.37
N TYR A 79 -2.44 -8.22 2.26
CA TYR A 79 -3.45 -9.26 2.53
C TYR A 79 -3.92 -9.97 1.23
N ASP A 80 -2.97 -10.35 0.37
CA ASP A 80 -3.18 -10.97 -0.96
C ASP A 80 -4.03 -10.13 -1.92
N ARG A 81 -4.15 -8.82 -1.69
CA ARG A 81 -4.90 -7.88 -2.53
C ARG A 81 -4.00 -6.78 -3.06
N LYS A 82 -4.23 -6.35 -4.28
CA LYS A 82 -3.49 -5.27 -4.94
C LYS A 82 -4.17 -3.93 -4.64
N PHE A 83 -3.48 -3.05 -3.94
CA PHE A 83 -3.96 -1.71 -3.60
C PHE A 83 -3.21 -0.64 -4.38
N LYS A 84 -3.92 0.31 -4.95
CA LYS A 84 -3.33 1.51 -5.54
C LYS A 84 -2.65 2.33 -4.44
N VAL A 85 -1.44 2.80 -4.75
CA VAL A 85 -0.65 3.68 -3.89
C VAL A 85 -0.20 4.88 -4.71
N THR A 86 -0.28 6.08 -4.15
CA THR A 86 0.23 7.33 -4.74
C THR A 86 1.12 8.03 -3.72
N LYS A 87 1.79 9.09 -4.14
CA LYS A 87 2.59 9.95 -3.24
C LYS A 87 1.79 10.54 -2.06
N ASP A 88 0.47 10.53 -2.16
CA ASP A 88 -0.43 11.16 -1.19
C ASP A 88 -0.85 10.21 -0.05
N VAL A 89 -0.42 8.95 -0.11
CA VAL A 89 -0.73 7.93 0.90
C VAL A 89 0.53 7.16 1.30
N LEU A 90 0.58 6.75 2.57
CA LEU A 90 1.66 5.89 3.04
C LEU A 90 1.56 4.51 2.37
N SER A 91 2.73 3.96 2.00
CA SER A 91 2.80 2.55 1.57
C SER A 91 2.37 1.63 2.71
N PRO A 92 1.53 0.62 2.42
CA PRO A 92 1.18 -0.41 3.39
C PRO A 92 2.41 -1.01 4.07
N ARG A 93 2.32 -1.22 5.38
CA ARG A 93 3.36 -1.86 6.18
C ARG A 93 2.89 -3.23 6.64
N MET A 94 3.81 -4.19 6.73
CA MET A 94 3.47 -5.56 7.18
C MET A 94 2.91 -5.58 8.61
N GLU A 95 3.37 -4.67 9.47
CA GLU A 95 2.87 -4.53 10.85
C GLU A 95 1.37 -4.20 10.89
N THR A 96 0.85 -3.58 9.84
CA THR A 96 -0.59 -3.27 9.71
C THR A 96 -1.42 -4.54 9.53
N GLU A 97 -0.84 -5.63 9.03
CA GLU A 97 -1.53 -6.93 8.93
C GLU A 97 -1.83 -7.52 10.30
N GLU A 98 -0.92 -7.35 11.26
CA GLU A 98 -1.15 -7.80 12.64
C GLU A 98 -2.33 -7.03 13.27
N LEU A 99 -2.42 -5.72 13.04
CA LEU A 99 -3.54 -4.92 13.52
C LEU A 99 -4.88 -5.46 12.98
N ILE A 100 -4.96 -5.75 11.69
CA ILE A 100 -6.15 -6.33 11.07
C ILE A 100 -6.47 -7.70 11.67
N TYR A 101 -5.47 -8.56 11.79
CA TYR A 101 -5.63 -9.88 12.39
C TYR A 101 -6.25 -9.78 13.80
N ARG A 102 -5.77 -8.87 14.64
CA ARG A 102 -6.29 -8.63 16.00
C ARG A 102 -7.76 -8.19 15.98
N VAL A 103 -8.14 -7.30 15.08
CA VAL A 103 -9.53 -6.83 14.95
C VAL A 103 -10.43 -7.98 14.48
N VAL A 104 -9.99 -8.75 13.49
CA VAL A 104 -10.75 -9.90 12.97
C VAL A 104 -10.98 -10.94 14.05
N GLU A 105 -9.96 -11.32 14.82
CA GLU A 105 -10.08 -12.27 15.92
C GLU A 105 -11.00 -11.72 17.03
N TYR A 106 -10.91 -10.45 17.36
CA TYR A 106 -11.80 -9.83 18.33
C TYR A 106 -13.27 -9.93 17.88
N VAL A 107 -13.57 -9.53 16.63
CA VAL A 107 -14.94 -9.61 16.10
C VAL A 107 -15.47 -11.04 16.11
N LYS A 108 -14.66 -12.01 15.66
CA LYS A 108 -15.04 -13.43 15.68
C LYS A 108 -15.32 -13.94 17.09
N SER A 109 -14.54 -13.50 18.08
CA SER A 109 -14.68 -13.95 19.48
C SER A 109 -15.93 -13.38 20.15
N THR A 110 -16.32 -12.13 19.85
CA THR A 110 -17.45 -11.46 20.49
C THR A 110 -18.81 -11.99 20.02
N LYS A 111 -18.87 -12.65 18.86
CA LYS A 111 -20.12 -13.10 18.20
C LYS A 111 -21.17 -11.99 18.05
N LYS A 112 -20.77 -10.73 18.15
CA LYS A 112 -21.68 -9.58 17.95
C LYS A 112 -21.95 -9.37 16.47
N ASN A 113 -23.19 -9.05 16.15
CA ASN A 113 -23.62 -8.61 14.82
C ASN A 113 -23.88 -7.10 14.84
N ASN A 114 -23.93 -6.50 13.68
CA ASN A 114 -24.19 -5.06 13.48
C ASN A 114 -23.13 -4.16 14.13
N LEU A 115 -21.87 -4.54 14.03
CA LEU A 115 -20.78 -3.71 14.54
C LEU A 115 -20.48 -2.55 13.60
N LYS A 116 -20.23 -1.37 14.18
CA LYS A 116 -19.70 -0.21 13.50
C LYS A 116 -18.20 -0.10 13.77
N ILE A 117 -17.41 -0.07 12.70
CA ILE A 117 -15.97 0.04 12.75
C ILE A 117 -15.53 1.36 12.09
N LEU A 118 -14.68 2.11 12.77
CA LEU A 118 -14.03 3.29 12.20
C LEU A 118 -12.56 2.97 11.92
N ASP A 119 -12.15 3.19 10.67
CA ASP A 119 -10.74 3.29 10.27
C ASP A 119 -10.34 4.76 10.24
N LEU A 120 -9.57 5.19 11.23
CA LEU A 120 -9.13 6.58 11.41
C LEU A 120 -7.72 6.74 10.84
N CYS A 121 -7.50 7.78 10.01
CA CYS A 121 -6.30 7.97 9.20
C CYS A 121 -6.14 6.85 8.17
N THR A 122 -7.17 6.66 7.36
CA THR A 122 -7.32 5.48 6.48
C THR A 122 -6.28 5.40 5.36
N GLY A 123 -5.66 6.52 4.97
CA GLY A 123 -4.69 6.58 3.88
C GLY A 123 -5.25 5.99 2.58
N SER A 124 -4.65 4.92 2.09
CA SER A 124 -5.10 4.19 0.89
C SER A 124 -6.35 3.32 1.09
N GLY A 125 -6.93 3.28 2.29
CA GLY A 125 -8.12 2.48 2.61
C GLY A 125 -7.86 1.02 2.94
N ILE A 126 -6.61 0.62 3.06
CA ILE A 126 -6.23 -0.80 3.20
C ILE A 126 -6.85 -1.48 4.42
N ILE A 127 -6.90 -0.80 5.58
CA ILE A 127 -7.47 -1.36 6.81
C ILE A 127 -8.98 -1.53 6.64
N ALA A 128 -9.69 -0.46 6.28
CA ALA A 128 -11.13 -0.47 6.10
C ALA A 128 -11.59 -1.53 5.10
N ILE A 129 -10.93 -1.58 3.92
CA ILE A 129 -11.27 -2.51 2.84
C ILE A 129 -10.98 -3.94 3.26
N THR A 130 -9.82 -4.21 3.86
CA THR A 130 -9.45 -5.56 4.30
C THR A 130 -10.39 -6.04 5.38
N LEU A 131 -10.71 -5.22 6.40
CA LEU A 131 -11.69 -5.59 7.43
C LEU A 131 -13.08 -5.89 6.82
N LYS A 132 -13.55 -5.08 5.86
CA LYS A 132 -14.82 -5.33 5.18
C LYS A 132 -14.85 -6.66 4.45
N LYS A 133 -13.71 -7.07 3.84
CA LYS A 133 -13.57 -8.34 3.13
C LYS A 133 -13.43 -9.54 4.07
N GLU A 134 -12.54 -9.46 5.07
CA GLU A 134 -12.29 -10.55 6.02
C GLU A 134 -13.48 -10.85 6.93
N LEU A 135 -14.30 -9.83 7.17
CA LEU A 135 -15.49 -9.93 8.01
C LEU A 135 -16.80 -9.98 7.19
N SER A 136 -16.73 -10.37 5.92
CA SER A 136 -17.89 -10.40 5.01
C SER A 136 -19.06 -11.29 5.47
N GLN A 137 -18.78 -12.28 6.34
CA GLN A 137 -19.80 -13.13 6.94
C GLN A 137 -20.51 -12.49 8.16
N PHE A 138 -20.03 -11.33 8.63
CA PHE A 138 -20.62 -10.56 9.72
C PHE A 138 -21.34 -9.33 9.18
N SER A 139 -22.44 -8.94 9.85
CA SER A 139 -23.07 -7.66 9.58
C SER A 139 -22.22 -6.56 10.20
N ILE A 140 -21.38 -5.90 9.39
CA ILE A 140 -20.54 -4.80 9.83
C ILE A 140 -20.71 -3.59 8.94
N ASP A 141 -20.74 -2.42 9.57
CA ASP A 141 -20.63 -1.11 8.91
C ASP A 141 -19.21 -0.58 9.10
N VAL A 142 -18.53 -0.28 7.99
CA VAL A 142 -17.19 0.29 8.02
C VAL A 142 -17.25 1.72 7.54
N VAL A 143 -16.69 2.61 8.35
CA VAL A 143 -16.46 4.02 8.05
C VAL A 143 -14.96 4.24 8.02
N ALA A 144 -14.47 4.98 7.03
CA ALA A 144 -13.06 5.32 6.89
C ALA A 144 -12.91 6.84 6.84
N SER A 145 -11.94 7.39 7.53
CA SER A 145 -11.70 8.82 7.57
C SER A 145 -10.23 9.18 7.42
N ASP A 146 -10.00 10.32 6.78
CA ASP A 146 -8.67 10.92 6.65
C ASP A 146 -8.81 12.45 6.59
N ILE A 147 -7.76 13.16 6.95
CA ILE A 147 -7.70 14.62 6.80
C ILE A 147 -7.46 15.01 5.33
N SER A 148 -6.73 14.19 4.58
CA SER A 148 -6.37 14.41 3.18
C SER A 148 -7.50 14.00 2.24
N GLU A 149 -7.96 14.93 1.43
CA GLU A 149 -8.93 14.66 0.36
C GLU A 149 -8.33 13.71 -0.70
N GLU A 150 -7.03 13.86 -0.99
CA GLU A 150 -6.29 13.03 -1.93
C GLU A 150 -6.23 11.58 -1.45
N ALA A 151 -5.95 11.36 -0.15
CA ALA A 151 -5.99 10.03 0.44
C ALA A 151 -7.38 9.40 0.33
N ILE A 152 -8.43 10.16 0.64
CA ILE A 152 -9.83 9.70 0.47
C ILE A 152 -10.15 9.31 -0.98
N LYS A 153 -9.62 10.03 -1.97
CA LYS A 153 -9.78 9.65 -3.40
C LYS A 153 -9.15 8.30 -3.69
N VAL A 154 -7.90 8.10 -3.25
CA VAL A 154 -7.20 6.81 -3.42
C VAL A 154 -7.95 5.69 -2.71
N ALA A 155 -8.42 5.92 -1.48
CA ALA A 155 -9.17 4.92 -0.71
C ALA A 155 -10.50 4.54 -1.40
N LYS A 156 -11.22 5.51 -1.98
CA LYS A 156 -12.45 5.25 -2.76
C LYS A 156 -12.19 4.41 -4.01
N GLU A 157 -11.12 4.71 -4.76
CA GLU A 157 -10.73 3.93 -5.93
C GLU A 157 -10.37 2.50 -5.54
N ASN A 158 -9.62 2.31 -4.45
CA ASN A 158 -9.33 0.99 -3.92
C ASN A 158 -10.59 0.26 -3.45
N ALA A 159 -11.51 0.93 -2.75
CA ALA A 159 -12.77 0.33 -2.33
C ALA A 159 -13.61 -0.13 -3.53
N GLN A 160 -13.66 0.67 -4.59
CA GLN A 160 -14.34 0.31 -5.82
C GLN A 160 -13.70 -0.91 -6.50
N SER A 161 -12.35 -0.94 -6.61
CA SER A 161 -11.63 -2.06 -7.26
C SER A 161 -11.77 -3.39 -6.49
N HIS A 162 -12.11 -3.32 -5.22
CA HIS A 162 -12.32 -4.49 -4.36
C HIS A 162 -13.80 -4.76 -4.05
N ASP A 163 -14.75 -4.08 -4.67
CA ASP A 163 -16.20 -4.21 -4.38
C ASP A 163 -16.48 -4.11 -2.86
N ALA A 164 -15.86 -3.15 -2.19
CA ALA A 164 -16.02 -2.91 -0.77
C ALA A 164 -16.90 -1.68 -0.51
N THR A 165 -18.08 -1.89 0.07
CA THR A 165 -18.97 -0.79 0.46
C THR A 165 -18.50 -0.17 1.77
N ILE A 166 -17.95 1.04 1.69
CA ILE A 166 -17.38 1.79 2.81
C ILE A 166 -17.87 3.24 2.73
N LYS A 167 -18.23 3.81 3.88
CA LYS A 167 -18.54 5.25 4.00
C LYS A 167 -17.24 6.01 4.27
N PHE A 168 -16.91 6.97 3.40
CA PHE A 168 -15.71 7.82 3.56
C PHE A 168 -16.08 9.20 4.07
N ILE A 169 -15.30 9.71 5.02
CA ILE A 169 -15.47 11.04 5.65
C ILE A 169 -14.13 11.75 5.64
N GLN A 170 -14.07 12.96 5.08
CA GLN A 170 -12.92 13.82 5.30
C GLN A 170 -13.05 14.47 6.68
N SER A 171 -12.07 14.25 7.56
CA SER A 171 -12.09 14.72 8.94
C SER A 171 -10.70 14.86 9.51
N ASP A 172 -10.47 15.95 10.22
CA ASP A 172 -9.34 16.06 11.14
C ASP A 172 -9.73 15.32 12.42
N ILE A 173 -9.15 14.13 12.59
CA ILE A 173 -9.47 13.18 13.65
C ILE A 173 -11.00 12.99 13.72
N PHE A 174 -11.66 13.48 14.79
CA PHE A 174 -13.08 13.29 15.04
C PHE A 174 -13.96 14.52 14.69
N ASN A 175 -13.40 15.61 14.16
CA ASN A 175 -14.10 16.88 13.99
C ASN A 175 -15.39 16.76 13.16
N ASN A 176 -15.42 15.90 12.13
CA ASN A 176 -16.59 15.67 11.28
C ASN A 176 -17.26 14.30 11.52
N ILE A 177 -16.92 13.63 12.63
CA ILE A 177 -17.42 12.29 12.96
C ILE A 177 -18.33 12.39 14.17
N ALA A 178 -19.66 12.37 13.91
CA ALA A 178 -20.65 12.43 14.98
C ALA A 178 -21.13 11.04 15.46
N ASP A 179 -20.88 10.01 14.67
CA ASP A 179 -21.31 8.64 14.95
C ASP A 179 -20.51 8.02 16.11
N LYS A 180 -21.14 7.05 16.79
CA LYS A 180 -20.44 6.17 17.74
C LYS A 180 -20.06 4.87 17.08
N PHE A 181 -18.92 4.31 17.46
CA PHE A 181 -18.36 3.09 16.91
C PHE A 181 -18.09 2.05 18.01
N ASP A 182 -18.24 0.77 17.67
CA ASP A 182 -17.88 -0.33 18.54
C ASP A 182 -16.37 -0.58 18.56
N ILE A 183 -15.71 -0.30 17.41
CA ILE A 183 -14.28 -0.47 17.23
C ILE A 183 -13.74 0.76 16.50
N ILE A 184 -12.64 1.30 16.98
CA ILE A 184 -11.84 2.30 16.27
C ILE A 184 -10.47 1.70 16.04
N VAL A 185 -10.05 1.66 14.78
CA VAL A 185 -8.73 1.21 14.38
C VAL A 185 -8.00 2.36 13.68
N SER A 186 -6.70 2.49 13.93
CA SER A 186 -5.91 3.57 13.34
C SER A 186 -4.46 3.14 13.19
N ASN A 187 -3.86 3.52 12.06
CA ASN A 187 -2.42 3.48 11.83
C ASN A 187 -1.95 4.89 11.40
N PRO A 188 -1.92 5.87 12.34
CA PRO A 188 -1.60 7.25 12.01
C PRO A 188 -0.11 7.43 11.72
N PRO A 189 0.31 8.55 11.09
CA PRO A 189 1.73 8.89 10.97
C PRO A 189 2.36 9.06 12.35
N TYR A 190 3.59 8.50 12.52
CA TYR A 190 4.32 8.48 13.81
C TYR A 190 5.32 9.62 13.96
N ILE A 191 5.61 10.33 12.87
CA ILE A 191 6.67 11.34 12.83
C ILE A 191 6.03 12.72 12.81
N ASP A 192 6.45 13.60 13.72
CA ASP A 192 6.03 15.01 13.68
C ASP A 192 6.56 15.66 12.40
N ARG A 193 5.76 16.49 11.74
CA ARG A 193 6.18 17.24 10.54
C ARG A 193 7.47 18.03 10.73
N LYS A 194 7.82 18.36 11.97
CA LYS A 194 9.09 19.02 12.31
C LYS A 194 10.29 18.08 12.22
N ASP A 195 10.07 16.78 12.44
CA ASP A 195 11.13 15.77 12.42
C ASP A 195 11.34 15.20 11.00
N GLU A 196 10.36 15.34 10.09
CA GLU A 196 10.52 14.99 8.67
C GLU A 196 11.63 15.80 7.98
N VAL A 197 11.83 17.05 8.41
CA VAL A 197 12.86 17.94 7.85
C VAL A 197 14.27 17.53 8.31
N THR A 198 14.41 16.90 9.47
CA THR A 198 15.70 16.46 10.02
C THR A 198 16.15 15.08 9.55
N MET A 199 15.27 14.28 8.93
CA MET A 199 15.61 12.97 8.35
C MET A 199 16.03 13.02 6.88
N GLN A 200 16.00 14.20 6.25
CA GLN A 200 16.39 14.40 4.85
C GLN A 200 17.84 14.94 4.71
N ASP A 201 18.54 15.17 5.80
CA ASP A 201 19.96 15.50 5.86
C ASP A 201 20.76 14.24 6.29
#